data_5eb6bfa56a9bbc1bbedd16df3e8b18fa
#
_entry.id   5eb6bfa56a9bbc1bbedd16df3e8b18fa
#
_cell.length_a   1.000
_cell.length_b   1.000
_cell.length_c   1.000
_cell.angle_alpha   90.00
_cell.angle_beta   90.00
_cell.angle_gamma   90.00
#
_symmetry.space_group_name_H-M   'P 1'
#
loop_
_entity.id
_entity.type
_entity.pdbx_description
1 polymer ?
#
loop_
_entity_poly.entity_id
_entity_poly.type
_entity_poly.pdbx_seq_one_letter_code
_entity_poly.pdbx_strand_id
1 'polypeptide(L)'
;MRNPSMGHIFLTTNRAKRSVVLNLKTPGGRDTLLHLARTADVLVYNLRPQAMQRLGLRYEDLREVNPRIIYVGAFGFSQRGPYAGKPAYDDLIQGMCGIPWLTQQAGAEVPRYAPLIIADRIVGLQLAGAIS
;
A
#
# COMPACT_ATOMS: atom_id res chain seq x y z
N MET A 1 -1.33 2.55 26.46
CA MET A 1 -0.70 1.44 25.70
C MET A 1 0.39 0.80 26.56
N ARG A 2 0.46 -0.53 26.66
CA ARG A 2 1.53 -1.23 27.38
C ARG A 2 2.91 -1.07 26.73
N ASN A 3 2.96 -0.83 25.42
CA ASN A 3 4.20 -0.55 24.66
C ASN A 3 4.00 0.76 23.89
N PRO A 4 4.69 1.85 24.25
CA PRO A 4 4.47 3.18 23.64
C PRO A 4 4.83 3.28 22.16
N SER A 5 5.53 2.29 21.59
CA SER A 5 5.94 2.24 20.17
C SER A 5 5.06 1.33 19.29
N MET A 6 4.03 0.66 19.84
CA MET A 6 3.18 -0.27 19.09
C MET A 6 1.72 0.18 19.08
N GLY A 7 1.25 0.70 17.96
CA GLY A 7 -0.17 0.98 17.73
C GLY A 7 -1.01 -0.29 17.56
N HIS A 8 -2.29 -0.23 17.93
CA HIS A 8 -3.22 -1.37 17.82
C HIS A 8 -3.39 -1.85 16.37
N ILE A 9 -3.35 -0.94 15.39
CA ILE A 9 -3.43 -1.26 13.97
C ILE A 9 -2.22 -2.12 13.56
N PHE A 10 -1.01 -1.73 13.99
CA PHE A 10 0.20 -2.50 13.71
C PHE A 10 0.08 -3.93 14.23
N LEU A 11 -0.40 -4.09 15.47
CA LEU A 11 -0.54 -5.41 16.09
C LEU A 11 -1.56 -6.31 15.36
N THR A 12 -2.65 -5.74 14.87
CA THR A 12 -3.69 -6.51 14.17
C THR A 12 -3.34 -6.86 12.73
N THR A 13 -2.61 -5.97 12.02
CA THR A 13 -2.33 -6.14 10.59
C THR A 13 -0.99 -6.80 10.30
N ASN A 14 -0.10 -6.96 11.30
CA ASN A 14 1.25 -7.50 11.08
C ASN A 14 1.48 -8.87 11.73
N ARG A 15 0.43 -9.64 11.98
CA ARG A 15 0.56 -11.02 12.46
C ARG A 15 1.30 -11.89 11.45
N ALA A 16 2.15 -12.78 11.95
CA ALA A 16 2.95 -13.72 11.15
C ALA A 16 3.90 -13.07 10.12
N LYS A 17 4.14 -11.76 10.21
CA LYS A 17 5.10 -11.05 9.37
C LYS A 17 6.48 -11.00 10.01
N ARG A 18 7.51 -11.12 9.20
CA ARG A 18 8.90 -10.85 9.58
C ARG A 18 9.25 -9.43 9.16
N SER A 19 9.96 -8.69 10.02
CA SER A 19 10.39 -7.32 9.73
C SER A 19 11.85 -7.32 9.30
N VAL A 20 12.14 -6.58 8.23
CA VAL A 20 13.49 -6.33 7.73
C VAL A 20 13.64 -4.85 7.46
N VAL A 21 14.74 -4.25 7.88
CA VAL A 21 15.06 -2.85 7.61
C VAL A 21 16.17 -2.79 6.55
N LEU A 22 15.87 -2.18 5.40
CA LEU A 22 16.79 -2.02 4.29
C LEU A 22 16.83 -0.55 3.85
N ASN A 23 18.05 0.00 3.70
CA ASN A 23 18.20 1.29 3.04
C ASN A 23 18.25 1.10 1.51
N LEU A 24 17.11 1.18 0.87
CA LEU A 24 16.97 0.97 -0.58
C LEU A 24 17.67 2.04 -1.45
N LYS A 25 18.17 3.11 -0.85
CA LYS A 25 18.97 4.13 -1.56
C LYS A 25 20.44 3.71 -1.70
N THR A 26 20.88 2.68 -0.98
CA THR A 26 22.23 2.12 -1.10
C THR A 26 22.20 0.89 -2.00
N PRO A 27 23.29 0.64 -2.76
CA PRO A 27 23.40 -0.56 -3.59
C PRO A 27 23.15 -1.85 -2.79
N GLY A 28 23.79 -2.01 -1.65
CA GLY A 28 23.63 -3.21 -0.81
C GLY A 28 22.20 -3.43 -0.29
N GLY A 29 21.46 -2.35 0.06
CA GLY A 29 20.07 -2.46 0.47
C GLY A 29 19.16 -2.88 -0.69
N ARG A 30 19.37 -2.30 -1.88
CA ARG A 30 18.66 -2.68 -3.10
C ARG A 30 18.97 -4.14 -3.49
N ASP A 31 20.23 -4.53 -3.52
CA ASP A 31 20.64 -5.87 -3.91
C ASP A 31 20.10 -6.93 -2.94
N THR A 32 20.04 -6.61 -1.66
CA THR A 32 19.39 -7.48 -0.66
C THR A 32 17.90 -7.67 -0.96
N LEU A 33 17.17 -6.61 -1.34
CA LEU A 33 15.77 -6.73 -1.73
C LEU A 33 15.61 -7.59 -2.99
N LEU A 34 16.45 -7.38 -4.01
CA LEU A 34 16.43 -8.20 -5.23
C LEU A 34 16.77 -9.67 -4.94
N HIS A 35 17.68 -9.92 -3.99
CA HIS A 35 17.96 -11.28 -3.56
C HIS A 35 16.75 -11.95 -2.90
N LEU A 36 16.04 -11.24 -2.01
CA LEU A 36 14.80 -11.74 -1.41
C LEU A 36 13.71 -11.98 -2.47
N ALA A 37 13.63 -11.12 -3.48
CA ALA A 37 12.63 -11.24 -4.55
C ALA A 37 12.83 -12.49 -5.43
N ARG A 38 14.01 -13.08 -5.49
CA ARG A 38 14.28 -14.32 -6.28
C ARG A 38 13.38 -15.49 -5.87
N THR A 39 13.00 -15.56 -4.61
CA THR A 39 12.20 -16.67 -4.05
C THR A 39 10.82 -16.23 -3.59
N ALA A 40 10.49 -14.93 -3.71
CA ALA A 40 9.19 -14.42 -3.34
C ALA A 40 8.17 -14.67 -4.45
N ASP A 41 6.97 -15.07 -4.10
CA ASP A 41 5.86 -15.19 -5.05
C ASP A 41 5.26 -13.83 -5.41
N VAL A 42 5.20 -12.93 -4.43
CA VAL A 42 4.54 -11.62 -4.56
C VAL A 42 5.40 -10.52 -3.96
N LEU A 43 5.50 -9.39 -4.66
CA LEU A 43 6.00 -8.12 -4.12
C LEU A 43 4.87 -7.11 -4.11
N VAL A 44 4.50 -6.65 -2.90
CA VAL A 44 3.50 -5.59 -2.71
C VAL A 44 4.20 -4.31 -2.26
N TYR A 45 3.85 -3.17 -2.84
CA TYR A 45 4.40 -1.87 -2.47
C TYR A 45 3.34 -0.78 -2.51
N ASN A 46 3.54 0.28 -1.74
CA ASN A 46 2.70 1.48 -1.73
C ASN A 46 3.48 2.77 -2.04
N LEU A 47 4.72 2.65 -2.51
CA LEU A 47 5.51 3.77 -2.98
C LEU A 47 4.99 4.25 -4.33
N ARG A 48 5.19 5.53 -4.64
CA ARG A 48 4.84 6.04 -5.97
C ARG A 48 5.68 5.35 -7.06
N PRO A 49 5.13 5.06 -8.25
CA PRO A 49 5.87 4.41 -9.34
C PRO A 49 7.20 5.08 -9.69
N GLN A 50 7.24 6.42 -9.65
CA GLN A 50 8.47 7.19 -9.90
C GLN A 50 9.56 6.95 -8.82
N ALA A 51 9.14 6.64 -7.58
CA ALA A 51 10.08 6.28 -6.53
C ALA A 51 10.64 4.87 -6.76
N MET A 52 9.80 3.90 -7.12
CA MET A 52 10.23 2.56 -7.49
C MET A 52 11.20 2.60 -8.69
N GLN A 53 10.91 3.44 -9.69
CA GLN A 53 11.80 3.64 -10.83
C GLN A 53 13.18 4.18 -10.41
N ARG A 54 13.22 5.21 -9.57
CA ARG A 54 14.49 5.79 -9.07
C ARG A 54 15.29 4.80 -8.22
N LEU A 55 14.62 3.87 -7.57
CA LEU A 55 15.25 2.81 -6.79
C LEU A 55 15.72 1.62 -7.66
N GLY A 56 15.38 1.58 -8.95
CA GLY A 56 15.65 0.43 -9.82
C GLY A 56 14.89 -0.81 -9.36
N LEU A 57 13.62 -0.62 -8.96
CA LEU A 57 12.73 -1.67 -8.43
C LEU A 57 11.40 -1.68 -9.22
N ARG A 58 11.42 -1.38 -10.51
CA ARG A 58 10.25 -1.53 -11.38
C ARG A 58 9.91 -3.00 -11.60
N TYR A 59 8.79 -3.25 -12.22
CA TYR A 59 8.40 -4.61 -12.61
C TYR A 59 9.47 -5.30 -13.45
N GLU A 60 10.03 -4.59 -14.43
CA GLU A 60 11.08 -5.10 -15.32
C GLU A 60 12.32 -5.53 -14.53
N ASP A 61 12.77 -4.69 -13.58
CA ASP A 61 13.94 -4.95 -12.73
C ASP A 61 13.72 -6.22 -11.85
N LEU A 62 12.49 -6.40 -11.34
CA LEU A 62 12.11 -7.56 -10.52
C LEU A 62 11.94 -8.83 -11.38
N ARG A 63 11.37 -8.69 -12.57
CA ARG A 63 11.17 -9.81 -13.50
C ARG A 63 12.48 -10.41 -13.99
N GLU A 64 13.54 -9.62 -14.12
CA GLU A 64 14.89 -10.11 -14.48
C GLU A 64 15.41 -11.13 -13.45
N VAL A 65 15.12 -10.93 -12.16
CA VAL A 65 15.58 -11.82 -11.09
C VAL A 65 14.58 -12.91 -10.73
N ASN A 66 13.29 -12.68 -11.01
CA ASN A 66 12.21 -13.65 -10.80
C ASN A 66 11.10 -13.47 -11.85
N PRO A 67 11.12 -14.22 -12.95
CA PRO A 67 10.11 -14.09 -14.02
C PRO A 67 8.67 -14.43 -13.60
N ARG A 68 8.48 -15.10 -12.46
CA ARG A 68 7.16 -15.49 -11.94
C ARG A 68 6.59 -14.54 -10.90
N ILE A 69 7.31 -13.47 -10.56
CA ILE A 69 6.90 -12.58 -9.49
C ILE A 69 5.59 -11.85 -9.81
N ILE A 70 4.65 -11.88 -8.90
CA ILE A 70 3.45 -11.04 -8.94
C ILE A 70 3.82 -9.69 -8.34
N TYR A 71 3.78 -8.64 -9.16
CA TYR A 71 4.19 -7.28 -8.78
C TYR A 71 2.98 -6.39 -8.59
N VAL A 72 2.71 -5.96 -7.34
CA VAL A 72 1.45 -5.32 -6.96
C VAL A 72 1.69 -3.96 -6.33
N GLY A 73 1.15 -2.92 -6.95
CA GLY A 73 1.13 -1.56 -6.40
C GLY A 73 -0.19 -1.25 -5.71
N ALA A 74 -0.14 -0.83 -4.44
CA ALA A 74 -1.29 -0.33 -3.69
C ALA A 74 -1.39 1.19 -3.85
N PHE A 75 -2.38 1.67 -4.61
CA PHE A 75 -2.56 3.09 -4.92
C PHE A 75 -3.97 3.54 -4.57
N GLY A 76 -4.11 4.80 -4.14
CA GLY A 76 -5.42 5.40 -3.89
C GLY A 76 -6.13 5.85 -5.17
N PHE A 77 -5.38 6.11 -6.26
CA PHE A 77 -5.93 6.49 -7.55
C PHE A 77 -5.41 5.60 -8.67
N SER A 78 -6.26 5.38 -9.68
CA SER A 78 -5.85 4.68 -10.89
C SER A 78 -4.63 5.36 -11.52
N GLN A 79 -3.62 4.58 -11.87
CA GLN A 79 -2.42 5.08 -12.54
C GLN A 79 -2.67 5.48 -14.00
N ARG A 80 -3.85 5.21 -14.54
CA ARG A 80 -4.31 5.61 -15.87
C ARG A 80 -5.21 6.85 -15.84
N GLY A 81 -5.50 7.40 -14.64
CA GLY A 81 -6.39 8.53 -14.46
C GLY A 81 -5.67 9.86 -14.23
N PRO A 82 -6.40 10.98 -14.24
CA PRO A 82 -5.84 12.32 -14.05
C PRO A 82 -5.26 12.55 -12.64
N TYR A 83 -5.58 11.69 -11.68
CA TYR A 83 -5.09 11.77 -10.31
C TYR A 83 -3.92 10.83 -10.00
N ALA A 84 -3.37 10.12 -10.99
CA ALA A 84 -2.29 9.13 -10.80
C ALA A 84 -1.09 9.65 -9.99
N GLY A 85 -0.72 10.92 -10.17
CA GLY A 85 0.40 11.55 -9.45
C GLY A 85 0.03 12.18 -8.09
N LYS A 86 -1.26 12.19 -7.71
CA LYS A 86 -1.68 12.84 -6.47
C LYS A 86 -1.43 11.95 -5.24
N PRO A 87 -1.15 12.56 -4.07
CA PRO A 87 -1.09 11.82 -2.82
C PRO A 87 -2.48 11.24 -2.51
N ALA A 88 -2.49 10.06 -1.91
CA ALA A 88 -3.70 9.40 -1.46
C ALA A 88 -3.50 8.94 -0.01
N TYR A 89 -4.39 9.39 0.84
CA TYR A 89 -4.55 8.97 2.23
C TYR A 89 -5.98 8.52 2.42
N ASP A 90 -6.24 7.73 3.44
CA ASP A 90 -7.55 7.14 3.67
C ASP A 90 -8.69 8.17 3.69
N ASP A 91 -8.52 9.26 4.40
CA ASP A 91 -9.49 10.36 4.51
C ASP A 91 -9.72 11.08 3.18
N LEU A 92 -8.67 11.32 2.39
CA LEU A 92 -8.80 11.88 1.04
C LEU A 92 -9.63 10.97 0.13
N ILE A 93 -9.38 9.67 0.18
CA ILE A 93 -10.14 8.69 -0.62
C ILE A 93 -11.58 8.60 -0.12
N GLN A 94 -11.82 8.59 1.18
CA GLN A 94 -13.18 8.65 1.73
C GLN A 94 -13.95 9.89 1.21
N GLY A 95 -13.29 11.05 1.22
CA GLY A 95 -13.88 12.29 0.68
C GLY A 95 -14.20 12.17 -0.81
N MET A 96 -13.26 11.67 -1.61
CA MET A 96 -13.42 11.49 -3.07
C MET A 96 -14.50 10.47 -3.44
N CYS A 97 -14.68 9.43 -2.62
CA CYS A 97 -15.74 8.42 -2.79
C CYS A 97 -17.10 8.88 -2.26
N GLY A 98 -17.21 10.08 -1.66
CA GLY A 98 -18.47 10.62 -1.17
C GLY A 98 -18.95 10.03 0.16
N ILE A 99 -18.11 9.33 0.92
CA ILE A 99 -18.50 8.75 2.23
C ILE A 99 -19.06 9.81 3.18
N PRO A 100 -18.44 11.01 3.35
CA PRO A 100 -19.01 12.03 4.22
C PRO A 100 -20.39 12.51 3.78
N TRP A 101 -20.63 12.62 2.49
CA TRP A 101 -21.95 12.97 1.96
C TRP A 101 -22.98 11.87 2.25
N LEU A 102 -22.63 10.62 2.05
CA LEU A 102 -23.51 9.48 2.34
C LEU A 102 -23.87 9.39 3.82
N THR A 103 -22.94 9.69 4.74
CA THR A 103 -23.26 9.72 6.18
C THR A 103 -24.26 10.79 6.52
N GLN A 104 -24.19 11.96 5.87
CA GLN A 104 -25.18 13.02 6.03
C GLN A 104 -26.55 12.60 5.47
N GLN A 105 -26.61 11.99 4.29
CA GLN A 105 -27.85 11.47 3.73
C GLN A 105 -28.49 10.37 4.61
N ALA A 106 -27.67 9.62 5.33
CA ALA A 106 -28.12 8.61 6.30
C ALA A 106 -28.59 9.19 7.64
N GLY A 107 -28.64 10.51 7.78
CA GLY A 107 -29.21 11.19 8.96
C GLY A 107 -28.16 11.80 9.91
N ALA A 108 -26.88 11.83 9.55
CA ALA A 108 -25.90 12.58 10.31
C ALA A 108 -26.15 14.10 10.16
N GLU A 109 -26.05 14.85 11.25
CA GLU A 109 -26.25 16.30 11.28
C GLU A 109 -25.28 17.04 10.34
N VAL A 110 -24.04 16.56 10.24
CA VAL A 110 -23.00 17.07 9.34
C VAL A 110 -22.29 15.92 8.61
N PRO A 111 -21.68 16.17 7.44
CA PRO A 111 -20.88 15.16 6.76
C PRO A 111 -19.75 14.65 7.65
N ARG A 112 -19.59 13.35 7.78
CA ARG A 112 -18.56 12.72 8.63
C ARG A 112 -17.83 11.62 7.89
N TYR A 113 -16.55 11.51 8.15
CA TYR A 113 -15.77 10.35 7.73
C TYR A 113 -16.20 9.10 8.53
N ALA A 114 -16.01 7.93 7.95
CA ALA A 114 -16.08 6.70 8.72
C ALA A 114 -15.01 6.72 9.82
N PRO A 115 -15.33 6.31 11.06
CA PRO A 115 -14.40 6.41 12.19
C PRO A 115 -13.34 5.29 12.17
N LEU A 116 -12.86 4.95 10.99
CA LEU A 116 -11.82 3.93 10.76
C LEU A 116 -11.15 4.17 9.39
N ILE A 117 -9.97 3.59 9.21
CA ILE A 117 -9.24 3.59 7.93
C ILE A 117 -9.89 2.59 6.96
N ILE A 118 -11.02 2.94 6.39
CA ILE A 118 -11.85 2.02 5.60
C ILE A 118 -11.32 1.85 4.17
N ALA A 119 -10.82 2.91 3.54
CA ALA A 119 -10.31 2.86 2.19
C ALA A 119 -9.06 1.96 2.09
N ASP A 120 -8.11 2.13 3.00
CA ASP A 120 -6.91 1.29 3.06
C ASP A 120 -7.25 -0.19 3.28
N ARG A 121 -8.26 -0.48 4.13
CA ARG A 121 -8.68 -1.86 4.41
C ARG A 121 -9.35 -2.50 3.20
N ILE A 122 -10.21 -1.77 2.49
CA ILE A 122 -10.87 -2.26 1.28
C ILE A 122 -9.84 -2.54 0.20
N VAL A 123 -8.88 -1.63 -0.03
CA VAL A 123 -7.79 -1.84 -0.98
C VAL A 123 -6.96 -3.07 -0.60
N GLY A 124 -6.61 -3.23 0.68
CA GLY A 124 -5.87 -4.40 1.15
C GLY A 124 -6.60 -5.73 0.90
N LEU A 125 -7.91 -5.78 1.14
CA LEU A 125 -8.74 -6.97 0.86
C LEU A 125 -8.84 -7.25 -0.64
N GLN A 126 -9.04 -6.21 -1.47
CA GLN A 126 -9.10 -6.36 -2.92
C GLN A 126 -7.77 -6.84 -3.51
N LEU A 127 -6.64 -6.31 -3.01
CA LEU A 127 -5.31 -6.77 -3.43
C LEU A 127 -5.09 -8.24 -3.07
N ALA A 128 -5.47 -8.65 -1.86
CA ALA A 128 -5.37 -10.06 -1.46
C ALA A 128 -6.20 -10.96 -2.39
N GLY A 129 -7.46 -10.59 -2.69
CA GLY A 129 -8.31 -11.33 -3.61
C GLY A 129 -7.81 -11.32 -5.07
N ALA A 130 -7.12 -10.27 -5.51
CA ALA A 130 -6.57 -10.20 -6.86
C ALA A 130 -5.26 -11.00 -7.03
N ILE A 131 -4.56 -11.31 -5.93
CA ILE A 131 -3.32 -12.10 -5.91
C ILE A 131 -3.62 -13.59 -5.84
N SER A 132 -4.72 -13.98 -5.19
CA SER A 132 -5.16 -15.38 -5.00
C SER A 132 -5.81 -15.96 -6.25
#